data_3a7f719e9b3270416ab97639464ece2d
#
_entry.id   3a7f719e9b3270416ab97639464ece2d
#
_cell.length_a   1.000
_cell.length_b   1.000
_cell.length_c   1.000
_cell.angle_alpha   90.00
_cell.angle_beta   90.00
_cell.angle_gamma   90.00
#
_symmetry.space_group_name_H-M   'P 1'
#
loop_
_entity.id
_entity.type
_entity.pdbx_description
1 polymer ?
#
loop_
_entity_poly.entity_id
_entity_poly.type
_entity_poly.pdbx_seq_one_letter_code
_entity_poly.pdbx_strand_id
1 'polypeptide(L)'
;MKEFRIEGRHAGKRLDRFMEEIEHWPHGMVVKAIRMKKLKVNGKKEDGTYRLCEGDRVVSYVLPKEKRRDFTIVYEDEHILIADKKAGLLCMDSTGKTTRTLIGEVNEYLADKGEPSAYMVHRIDFNTSGLMVIAKDEESKGILDRMIKERELEKVYLCIVSGVPKKKEGHLIHYLFKDAKQGKVFLSDVPQKGAKSAVTAYHIVK
;
A
#
# COMPACT_ATOMS: atom_id res chain seq x y z
N MET A 1 16.83 18.38 9.18
CA MET A 1 18.13 18.69 8.55
C MET A 1 18.88 17.37 8.39
N LYS A 2 19.37 17.08 7.20
CA LYS A 2 20.21 15.91 6.90
C LYS A 2 21.53 16.40 6.29
N GLU A 3 22.61 15.75 6.65
CA GLU A 3 23.96 16.10 6.22
C GLU A 3 24.60 14.91 5.56
N PHE A 4 25.34 15.17 4.49
CA PHE A 4 26.06 14.16 3.71
C PHE A 4 27.50 14.64 3.54
N ARG A 5 28.47 13.78 3.73
CA ARG A 5 29.89 14.02 3.41
C ARG A 5 30.20 13.27 2.13
N ILE A 6 30.75 13.98 1.16
CA ILE A 6 31.03 13.41 -0.15
C ILE A 6 32.32 12.58 -0.10
N GLU A 7 32.17 11.31 -0.41
CA GLU A 7 33.29 10.37 -0.55
C GLU A 7 33.91 10.46 -1.95
N GLY A 8 35.14 10.06 -2.13
CA GLY A 8 35.86 10.13 -3.40
C GLY A 8 35.13 9.45 -4.57
N ARG A 9 34.39 8.33 -4.32
CA ARG A 9 33.57 7.66 -5.34
C ARG A 9 32.41 8.49 -5.88
N HIS A 10 32.04 9.56 -5.21
CA HIS A 10 30.97 10.47 -5.62
C HIS A 10 31.50 11.83 -6.12
N ALA A 11 32.83 12.04 -6.08
CA ALA A 11 33.46 13.25 -6.60
C ALA A 11 33.20 13.39 -8.11
N GLY A 12 33.01 14.62 -8.56
CA GLY A 12 32.66 14.96 -9.94
C GLY A 12 31.16 14.80 -10.30
N LYS A 13 30.36 14.11 -9.46
CA LYS A 13 28.91 13.98 -9.68
C LYS A 13 28.23 15.33 -9.44
N ARG A 14 27.20 15.65 -10.24
CA ARG A 14 26.39 16.85 -10.02
C ARG A 14 25.57 16.73 -8.74
N LEU A 15 25.36 17.83 -8.04
CA LEU A 15 24.59 17.90 -6.81
C LEU A 15 23.16 17.33 -6.97
N ASP A 16 22.45 17.71 -8.05
CA ASP A 16 21.12 17.20 -8.33
C ASP A 16 21.14 15.67 -8.52
N ARG A 17 22.08 15.14 -9.29
CA ARG A 17 22.23 13.70 -9.53
C ARG A 17 22.67 12.92 -8.29
N PHE A 18 23.49 13.50 -7.44
CA PHE A 18 23.85 12.88 -6.18
C PHE A 18 22.61 12.70 -5.30
N MET A 19 21.77 13.72 -5.19
CA MET A 19 20.55 13.64 -4.39
C MET A 19 19.52 12.67 -4.96
N GLU A 20 19.41 12.55 -6.28
CA GLU A 20 18.48 11.65 -6.95
C GLU A 20 18.95 10.19 -6.94
N GLU A 21 20.18 9.93 -7.37
CA GLU A 21 20.69 8.59 -7.64
C GLU A 21 21.30 7.91 -6.41
N ILE A 22 21.91 8.67 -5.52
CA ILE A 22 22.59 8.13 -4.34
C ILE A 22 21.72 8.24 -3.09
N GLU A 23 21.06 9.38 -2.91
CA GLU A 23 20.19 9.62 -1.75
C GLU A 23 18.72 9.30 -2.04
N HIS A 24 18.41 8.87 -3.27
CA HIS A 24 17.10 8.45 -3.73
C HIS A 24 15.97 9.49 -3.49
N TRP A 25 16.31 10.76 -3.67
CA TRP A 25 15.33 11.83 -3.53
C TRP A 25 14.52 11.98 -4.82
N PRO A 26 13.17 12.14 -4.74
CA PRO A 26 12.37 12.42 -5.92
C PRO A 26 12.85 13.68 -6.64
N HIS A 27 12.96 13.62 -7.98
CA HIS A 27 13.43 14.73 -8.82
C HIS A 27 12.77 16.07 -8.48
N GLY A 28 11.42 16.08 -8.42
CA GLY A 28 10.66 17.30 -8.09
C GLY A 28 10.99 17.89 -6.72
N MET A 29 11.42 17.04 -5.77
CA MET A 29 11.86 17.50 -4.47
C MET A 29 13.26 18.11 -4.51
N VAL A 30 14.18 17.51 -5.25
CA VAL A 30 15.55 18.03 -5.44
C VAL A 30 15.47 19.41 -6.09
N VAL A 31 14.74 19.54 -7.19
CA VAL A 31 14.51 20.83 -7.88
C VAL A 31 13.90 21.87 -6.93
N LYS A 32 12.89 21.49 -6.15
CA LYS A 32 12.27 22.39 -5.17
C LYS A 32 13.25 22.80 -4.07
N ALA A 33 14.05 21.86 -3.53
CA ALA A 33 15.03 22.15 -2.48
C ALA A 33 16.11 23.11 -2.94
N ILE A 34 16.61 22.94 -4.17
CA ILE A 34 17.58 23.84 -4.80
C ILE A 34 16.96 25.23 -5.01
N ARG A 35 15.78 25.31 -5.64
CA ARG A 35 15.06 26.57 -5.89
C ARG A 35 14.77 27.33 -4.59
N MET A 36 14.40 26.64 -3.53
CA MET A 36 14.17 27.24 -2.20
C MET A 36 15.45 27.53 -1.42
N LYS A 37 16.62 27.26 -1.99
CA LYS A 37 17.93 27.45 -1.35
C LYS A 37 18.06 26.68 -0.03
N LYS A 38 17.41 25.51 0.03
CA LYS A 38 17.40 24.61 1.19
C LYS A 38 18.45 23.48 1.09
N LEU A 39 19.16 23.39 -0.03
CA LEU A 39 20.38 22.60 -0.20
C LEU A 39 21.58 23.53 -0.18
N LYS A 40 22.61 23.17 0.58
CA LYS A 40 23.87 23.93 0.67
C LYS A 40 25.06 22.98 0.58
N VAL A 41 26.11 23.43 -0.10
CA VAL A 41 27.40 22.73 -0.13
C VAL A 41 28.42 23.64 0.59
N ASN A 42 29.08 23.11 1.61
CA ASN A 42 30.04 23.86 2.42
C ASN A 42 29.49 25.20 2.96
N GLY A 43 28.19 25.19 3.32
CA GLY A 43 27.48 26.38 3.80
C GLY A 43 27.00 27.34 2.71
N LYS A 44 27.42 27.17 1.45
CA LYS A 44 27.03 28.00 0.30
C LYS A 44 25.82 27.41 -0.42
N LYS A 45 25.08 28.30 -1.07
CA LYS A 45 23.93 27.92 -1.91
C LYS A 45 24.48 27.64 -3.31
N GLU A 46 24.38 26.38 -3.72
CA GLU A 46 24.79 25.95 -5.05
C GLU A 46 23.55 25.55 -5.90
N ASP A 47 23.69 25.61 -7.20
CA ASP A 47 22.69 25.10 -8.11
C ASP A 47 22.86 23.58 -8.31
N GLY A 48 21.89 22.94 -8.99
CA GLY A 48 21.91 21.49 -9.21
C GLY A 48 23.07 20.99 -10.06
N THR A 49 23.69 21.88 -10.85
CA THR A 49 24.79 21.54 -11.76
C THR A 49 26.17 21.56 -11.06
N TYR A 50 26.22 22.06 -9.83
CA TYR A 50 27.47 22.07 -9.03
C TYR A 50 28.08 20.66 -8.99
N ARG A 51 29.36 20.55 -9.31
CA ARG A 51 30.08 19.29 -9.26
C ARG A 51 30.73 19.12 -7.90
N LEU A 52 30.30 18.10 -7.21
CA LEU A 52 30.75 17.77 -5.86
C LEU A 52 32.23 17.35 -5.85
N CYS A 53 32.97 17.83 -4.87
CA CYS A 53 34.34 17.43 -4.60
C CYS A 53 34.36 16.45 -3.40
N GLU A 54 35.40 15.62 -3.35
CA GLU A 54 35.64 14.79 -2.17
C GLU A 54 35.81 15.67 -0.92
N GLY A 55 35.16 15.27 0.16
CA GLY A 55 35.14 16.02 1.42
C GLY A 55 34.05 17.11 1.49
N ASP A 56 33.38 17.44 0.37
CA ASP A 56 32.29 18.41 0.41
C ASP A 56 31.22 17.99 1.43
N ARG A 57 30.70 18.99 2.12
CA ARG A 57 29.62 18.84 3.10
C ARG A 57 28.32 19.36 2.50
N VAL A 58 27.45 18.45 2.09
CA VAL A 58 26.11 18.78 1.59
C VAL A 58 25.13 18.77 2.75
N VAL A 59 24.40 19.87 2.95
CA VAL A 59 23.42 20.02 4.03
C VAL A 59 22.07 20.31 3.42
N SER A 60 21.07 19.48 3.73
CA SER A 60 19.68 19.73 3.39
C SER A 60 18.88 20.20 4.60
N TYR A 61 18.18 21.32 4.43
CA TYR A 61 17.22 21.87 5.39
C TYR A 61 15.77 21.43 5.11
N VAL A 62 15.57 20.60 4.12
CA VAL A 62 14.33 19.86 3.89
C VAL A 62 14.66 18.38 3.92
N LEU A 63 13.70 17.59 4.33
CA LEU A 63 13.77 16.12 4.28
C LEU A 63 12.67 15.64 3.34
N PRO A 64 12.87 14.53 2.62
CA PRO A 64 11.77 13.82 2.03
C PRO A 64 10.72 13.61 3.13
N LYS A 65 9.49 14.02 2.86
CA LYS A 65 8.41 13.55 3.73
C LYS A 65 8.37 12.05 3.50
N GLU A 66 8.53 11.28 4.55
CA GLU A 66 8.14 9.88 4.48
C GLU A 66 6.70 9.85 3.95
N LYS A 67 6.51 9.21 2.81
CA LYS A 67 5.16 9.01 2.28
C LYS A 67 4.43 8.20 3.34
N ARG A 68 3.49 8.84 4.04
CA ARG A 68 2.67 8.15 5.02
C ARG A 68 1.83 7.12 4.27
N ARG A 69 2.15 5.87 4.43
CA ARG A 69 1.38 4.75 3.91
C ARG A 69 0.35 4.33 4.94
N ASP A 70 -0.85 4.04 4.48
CA ASP A 70 -1.90 3.51 5.36
C ASP A 70 -1.93 1.96 5.31
N PHE A 71 -0.78 1.38 5.04
CA PHE A 71 -0.50 -0.05 5.19
C PHE A 71 0.96 -0.26 5.63
N THR A 72 1.24 -1.46 6.14
CA THR A 72 2.60 -1.94 6.40
C THR A 72 2.86 -3.19 5.58
N ILE A 73 4.10 -3.38 5.12
CA ILE A 73 4.50 -4.59 4.40
C ILE A 73 4.86 -5.64 5.45
N VAL A 74 4.17 -6.78 5.40
CA VAL A 74 4.41 -7.92 6.31
C VAL A 74 5.34 -8.93 5.65
N TYR A 75 5.21 -9.11 4.35
CA TYR A 75 6.05 -9.97 3.53
C TYR A 75 6.13 -9.44 2.10
N GLU A 76 7.25 -9.63 1.45
CA GLU A 76 7.45 -9.32 0.04
C GLU A 76 8.53 -10.22 -0.56
N ASP A 77 8.25 -10.76 -1.73
CA ASP A 77 9.21 -11.43 -2.60
C ASP A 77 9.08 -10.92 -4.05
N GLU A 78 9.58 -11.67 -5.02
CA GLU A 78 9.49 -11.32 -6.45
C GLU A 78 8.07 -11.44 -7.02
N HIS A 79 7.20 -12.27 -6.41
CA HIS A 79 5.89 -12.66 -6.92
C HIS A 79 4.73 -12.05 -6.15
N ILE A 80 4.84 -11.90 -4.83
CA ILE A 80 3.76 -11.43 -3.97
C ILE A 80 4.22 -10.36 -2.98
N LEU A 81 3.26 -9.56 -2.54
CA LEU A 81 3.38 -8.64 -1.42
C LEU A 81 2.20 -8.88 -0.47
N ILE A 82 2.50 -9.05 0.82
CA ILE A 82 1.48 -9.11 1.87
C ILE A 82 1.49 -7.78 2.62
N ALA A 83 0.38 -7.05 2.49
CA ALA A 83 0.16 -5.77 3.15
C ALA A 83 -0.80 -5.91 4.33
N ASP A 84 -0.46 -5.34 5.47
CA ASP A 84 -1.42 -5.10 6.56
C ASP A 84 -2.10 -3.74 6.33
N LYS A 85 -3.32 -3.78 5.80
CA LYS A 85 -4.12 -2.60 5.46
C LYS A 85 -4.72 -1.99 6.72
N LYS A 86 -4.59 -0.68 6.91
CA LYS A 86 -5.29 0.04 7.98
C LYS A 86 -6.78 0.21 7.65
N ALA A 87 -7.61 0.29 8.68
CA ALA A 87 -8.99 0.75 8.55
C ALA A 87 -9.01 2.19 8.00
N GLY A 88 -10.02 2.53 7.22
CA GLY A 88 -10.14 3.83 6.58
C GLY A 88 -9.40 3.96 5.24
N LEU A 89 -8.87 2.85 4.69
CA LEU A 89 -8.29 2.79 3.35
C LEU A 89 -9.10 1.86 2.45
N LEU A 90 -9.47 2.33 1.26
CA LEU A 90 -10.08 1.49 0.23
C LEU A 90 -9.02 0.53 -0.35
N CYS A 91 -9.43 -0.69 -0.69
CA CYS A 91 -8.56 -1.61 -1.42
C CYS A 91 -8.28 -1.11 -2.84
N MET A 92 -9.34 -0.72 -3.54
CA MET A 92 -9.30 -0.18 -4.90
C MET A 92 -10.50 0.73 -5.14
N ASP A 93 -10.40 1.63 -6.11
CA ASP A 93 -11.51 2.47 -6.55
C ASP A 93 -11.82 2.20 -8.03
N SER A 94 -12.96 1.56 -8.29
CA SER A 94 -13.46 1.32 -9.65
C SER A 94 -14.07 2.56 -10.29
N THR A 95 -14.31 3.63 -9.52
CA THR A 95 -14.93 4.87 -10.00
C THR A 95 -13.93 5.90 -10.47
N GLY A 96 -12.63 5.71 -10.17
CA GLY A 96 -11.57 6.66 -10.49
C GLY A 96 -11.63 7.99 -9.72
N LYS A 97 -12.49 8.10 -8.71
CA LYS A 97 -12.70 9.34 -7.93
C LYS A 97 -11.62 9.58 -6.89
N THR A 98 -10.94 8.53 -6.45
CA THR A 98 -9.83 8.65 -5.51
C THR A 98 -8.63 7.85 -5.97
N THR A 99 -7.45 8.44 -5.82
CA THR A 99 -6.16 7.75 -6.03
C THR A 99 -5.64 7.13 -4.74
N ARG A 100 -6.22 7.48 -3.59
CA ARG A 100 -5.78 6.98 -2.29
C ARG A 100 -6.46 5.66 -1.99
N THR A 101 -5.87 4.59 -2.50
CA THR A 101 -6.30 3.20 -2.29
C THR A 101 -5.08 2.35 -1.95
N LEU A 102 -5.30 1.18 -1.33
CA LEU A 102 -4.21 0.25 -1.03
C LEU A 102 -3.39 -0.07 -2.28
N ILE A 103 -4.05 -0.42 -3.39
CA ILE A 103 -3.32 -0.75 -4.63
C ILE A 103 -2.59 0.48 -5.20
N GLY A 104 -3.16 1.68 -5.07
CA GLY A 104 -2.50 2.91 -5.48
C GLY A 104 -1.23 3.17 -4.66
N GLU A 105 -1.31 3.06 -3.33
CA GLU A 105 -0.16 3.24 -2.43
C GLU A 105 0.91 2.14 -2.62
N VAL A 106 0.50 0.89 -2.90
CA VAL A 106 1.41 -0.22 -3.23
C VAL A 106 2.12 0.04 -4.56
N ASN A 107 1.39 0.48 -5.58
CA ASN A 107 1.99 0.80 -6.88
C ASN A 107 2.95 1.99 -6.80
N GLU A 108 2.67 3.00 -5.97
CA GLU A 108 3.64 4.05 -5.69
C GLU A 108 4.90 3.51 -5.00
N TYR A 109 4.75 2.57 -4.08
CA TYR A 109 5.89 1.92 -3.41
C TYR A 109 6.75 1.12 -4.39
N LEU A 110 6.13 0.32 -5.26
CA LEU A 110 6.84 -0.47 -6.28
C LEU A 110 7.51 0.43 -7.33
N ALA A 111 6.83 1.49 -7.76
CA ALA A 111 7.41 2.47 -8.67
C ALA A 111 8.64 3.19 -8.09
N ASP A 112 8.64 3.51 -6.79
CA ASP A 112 9.82 4.05 -6.11
C ASP A 112 11.02 3.07 -6.12
N LYS A 113 10.76 1.75 -6.26
CA LYS A 113 11.77 0.67 -6.42
C LYS A 113 12.13 0.38 -7.88
N GLY A 114 11.44 0.99 -8.84
CA GLY A 114 11.58 0.69 -10.27
C GLY A 114 10.89 -0.61 -10.70
N GLU A 115 9.95 -1.11 -9.90
CA GLU A 115 9.18 -2.32 -10.16
C GLU A 115 7.84 -2.02 -10.86
N PRO A 116 7.27 -2.98 -11.60
CA PRO A 116 5.99 -2.82 -12.27
C PRO A 116 4.82 -2.72 -11.28
N SER A 117 3.65 -2.32 -11.79
CA SER A 117 2.43 -2.25 -11.00
C SER A 117 1.92 -3.63 -10.61
N ALA A 118 1.40 -3.73 -9.39
CA ALA A 118 0.83 -4.93 -8.81
C ALA A 118 -0.69 -5.05 -9.05
N TYR A 119 -1.23 -6.21 -8.73
CA TYR A 119 -2.62 -6.60 -8.98
C TYR A 119 -3.33 -7.02 -7.69
N MET A 120 -4.54 -6.51 -7.50
CA MET A 120 -5.44 -6.97 -6.44
C MET A 120 -6.06 -8.31 -6.83
N VAL A 121 -6.07 -9.26 -5.91
CA VAL A 121 -6.71 -10.57 -6.08
C VAL A 121 -7.93 -10.77 -5.17
N HIS A 122 -8.03 -10.00 -4.10
CA HIS A 122 -9.21 -9.96 -3.21
C HIS A 122 -9.34 -8.59 -2.56
N ARG A 123 -10.41 -8.41 -1.81
CA ARG A 123 -10.65 -7.16 -1.09
C ARG A 123 -11.23 -7.41 0.29
N ILE A 124 -10.99 -6.45 1.19
CA ILE A 124 -11.70 -6.27 2.45
C ILE A 124 -12.34 -4.88 2.46
N ASP A 125 -13.26 -4.63 3.36
CA ASP A 125 -14.01 -3.38 3.39
C ASP A 125 -13.17 -2.18 3.86
N PHE A 126 -13.69 -0.98 3.62
CA PHE A 126 -13.04 0.28 3.97
C PHE A 126 -12.64 0.33 5.44
N ASN A 127 -13.55 -0.03 6.34
CA ASN A 127 -13.32 -0.01 7.78
C ASN A 127 -12.68 -1.29 8.35
N THR A 128 -12.42 -2.29 7.50
CA THR A 128 -11.72 -3.52 7.91
C THR A 128 -10.22 -3.32 7.75
N SER A 129 -9.47 -3.66 8.78
CA SER A 129 -8.00 -3.77 8.74
C SER A 129 -7.56 -5.22 8.61
N GLY A 130 -6.32 -5.44 8.20
CA GLY A 130 -5.70 -6.75 8.19
C GLY A 130 -5.00 -7.11 6.89
N LEU A 131 -4.57 -8.36 6.82
CA LEU A 131 -3.67 -8.87 5.79
C LEU A 131 -4.35 -8.95 4.42
N MET A 132 -3.64 -8.45 3.42
CA MET A 132 -4.04 -8.47 2.02
C MET A 132 -2.90 -9.06 1.19
N VAL A 133 -3.20 -10.10 0.43
CA VAL A 133 -2.27 -10.66 -0.55
C VAL A 133 -2.44 -9.91 -1.86
N ILE A 134 -1.33 -9.49 -2.45
CA ILE A 134 -1.26 -8.68 -3.66
C ILE A 134 -0.26 -9.36 -4.59
N ALA A 135 -0.62 -9.61 -5.84
CA ALA A 135 0.27 -10.19 -6.83
C ALA A 135 1.16 -9.11 -7.46
N LYS A 136 2.44 -9.40 -7.67
CA LYS A 136 3.39 -8.47 -8.31
C LYS A 136 3.51 -8.70 -9.83
N ASP A 137 2.99 -9.80 -10.34
CA ASP A 137 2.97 -10.16 -11.75
C ASP A 137 1.66 -10.84 -12.16
N GLU A 138 1.41 -10.99 -13.47
CA GLU A 138 0.17 -11.58 -13.99
C GLU A 138 0.06 -13.08 -13.74
N GLU A 139 1.17 -13.79 -13.72
CA GLU A 139 1.20 -15.23 -13.46
C GLU A 139 0.76 -15.51 -12.02
N SER A 140 1.37 -14.83 -11.07
CA SER A 140 1.03 -14.90 -9.63
C SER A 140 -0.42 -14.49 -9.39
N LYS A 141 -0.90 -13.46 -10.10
CA LYS A 141 -2.31 -13.07 -10.08
C LYS A 141 -3.22 -14.22 -10.50
N GLY A 142 -2.90 -14.88 -11.61
CA GLY A 142 -3.69 -16.02 -12.12
C GLY A 142 -3.73 -17.19 -11.15
N ILE A 143 -2.60 -17.48 -10.49
CA ILE A 143 -2.51 -18.54 -9.46
C ILE A 143 -3.37 -18.17 -8.25
N LEU A 144 -3.22 -16.95 -7.70
CA LEU A 144 -3.96 -16.51 -6.53
C LEU A 144 -5.46 -16.39 -6.78
N ASP A 145 -5.88 -15.91 -7.97
CA ASP A 145 -7.30 -15.86 -8.37
C ASP A 145 -7.92 -17.28 -8.38
N ARG A 146 -7.17 -18.28 -8.86
CA ARG A 146 -7.58 -19.69 -8.84
C ARG A 146 -7.71 -20.20 -7.39
N MET A 147 -6.68 -20.02 -6.57
CA MET A 147 -6.69 -20.44 -5.15
C MET A 147 -7.88 -19.85 -4.39
N ILE A 148 -8.22 -18.58 -4.65
CA ILE A 148 -9.40 -17.94 -4.03
C ILE A 148 -10.69 -18.55 -4.54
N LYS A 149 -10.80 -18.80 -5.85
CA LYS A 149 -11.97 -19.41 -6.47
C LYS A 149 -12.21 -20.84 -5.97
N GLU A 150 -11.15 -21.61 -5.80
CA GLU A 150 -11.17 -23.00 -5.33
C GLU A 150 -11.23 -23.10 -3.79
N ARG A 151 -11.24 -21.96 -3.10
CA ARG A 151 -11.28 -21.85 -1.63
C ARG A 151 -10.07 -22.47 -0.93
N GLU A 152 -8.93 -22.51 -1.58
CA GLU A 152 -7.68 -22.97 -1.01
C GLU A 152 -7.06 -21.93 -0.07
N LEU A 153 -7.41 -20.65 -0.27
CA LEU A 153 -6.98 -19.54 0.60
C LEU A 153 -8.01 -19.34 1.71
N GLU A 154 -7.68 -19.77 2.92
CA GLU A 154 -8.52 -19.56 4.09
C GLU A 154 -8.46 -18.10 4.57
N LYS A 155 -9.63 -17.53 4.90
CA LYS A 155 -9.76 -16.17 5.40
C LYS A 155 -10.34 -16.17 6.80
N VAL A 156 -9.52 -15.76 7.76
CA VAL A 156 -9.91 -15.67 9.18
C VAL A 156 -10.01 -14.21 9.60
N TYR A 157 -11.06 -13.87 10.31
CA TYR A 157 -11.34 -12.51 10.78
C TYR A 157 -11.61 -12.51 12.27
N LEU A 158 -11.19 -11.45 12.95
CA LEU A 158 -11.61 -11.15 14.31
C LEU A 158 -12.64 -10.01 14.27
N CYS A 159 -13.73 -10.17 15.00
CA CYS A 159 -14.75 -9.13 15.14
C CYS A 159 -15.30 -9.06 16.56
N ILE A 160 -15.80 -7.89 16.92
CA ILE A 160 -16.55 -7.69 18.16
C ILE A 160 -18.03 -7.62 17.79
N VAL A 161 -18.84 -8.39 18.50
CA VAL A 161 -20.28 -8.42 18.29
C VAL A 161 -21.02 -7.91 19.53
N SER A 162 -22.24 -7.41 19.33
CA SER A 162 -23.14 -7.05 20.42
C SER A 162 -23.85 -8.28 20.97
N GLY A 163 -23.90 -8.39 22.30
CA GLY A 163 -24.50 -9.55 22.98
C GLY A 163 -23.58 -10.76 23.04
N VAL A 164 -24.11 -11.87 23.51
CA VAL A 164 -23.38 -13.14 23.65
C VAL A 164 -24.04 -14.20 22.79
N PRO A 165 -23.32 -14.81 21.84
CA PRO A 165 -23.85 -15.90 21.06
C PRO A 165 -24.21 -17.11 21.95
N LYS A 166 -25.32 -17.77 21.66
CA LYS A 166 -25.80 -18.93 22.45
C LYS A 166 -24.85 -20.13 22.43
N LYS A 167 -24.11 -20.28 21.33
CA LYS A 167 -23.14 -21.36 21.12
C LYS A 167 -21.74 -20.76 21.02
N LYS A 168 -20.74 -21.45 21.57
CA LYS A 168 -19.32 -21.02 21.49
C LYS A 168 -18.77 -21.05 20.07
N GLU A 169 -19.32 -21.91 19.23
CA GLU A 169 -18.95 -22.09 17.82
C GLU A 169 -20.17 -22.47 16.99
N GLY A 170 -20.11 -22.27 15.69
CA GLY A 170 -21.19 -22.61 14.78
C GLY A 170 -21.01 -22.10 13.37
N HIS A 171 -22.03 -22.37 12.57
CA HIS A 171 -22.14 -21.88 11.20
C HIS A 171 -23.38 -21.00 11.08
N LEU A 172 -23.20 -19.83 10.50
CA LEU A 172 -24.27 -18.93 10.10
C LEU A 172 -24.51 -19.12 8.60
N ILE A 173 -25.72 -19.43 8.22
CA ILE A 173 -26.12 -19.62 6.82
C ILE A 173 -27.16 -18.55 6.51
N HIS A 174 -26.83 -17.66 5.59
CA HIS A 174 -27.71 -16.59 5.15
C HIS A 174 -27.74 -16.50 3.62
N TYR A 175 -28.75 -15.81 3.11
CA TYR A 175 -28.88 -15.53 1.69
C TYR A 175 -28.78 -14.03 1.46
N LEU A 176 -27.82 -13.63 0.64
CA LEU A 176 -27.52 -12.23 0.33
C LEU A 176 -28.24 -11.83 -0.95
N PHE A 177 -29.11 -10.86 -0.85
CA PHE A 177 -29.79 -10.25 -1.99
C PHE A 177 -29.32 -8.81 -2.17
N LYS A 178 -28.83 -8.47 -3.36
CA LYS A 178 -28.42 -7.12 -3.70
C LYS A 178 -29.54 -6.40 -4.42
N ASP A 179 -30.10 -5.36 -3.79
CA ASP A 179 -30.97 -4.42 -4.47
C ASP A 179 -30.13 -3.42 -5.28
N ALA A 180 -30.14 -3.59 -6.60
CA ALA A 180 -29.39 -2.73 -7.51
C ALA A 180 -29.90 -1.28 -7.53
N LYS A 181 -31.20 -1.04 -7.23
CA LYS A 181 -31.78 0.31 -7.22
C LYS A 181 -31.38 1.08 -5.96
N GLN A 182 -31.33 0.40 -4.83
CA GLN A 182 -30.93 1.04 -3.56
C GLN A 182 -29.42 0.94 -3.27
N GLY A 183 -28.67 0.14 -4.04
CA GLY A 183 -27.25 -0.12 -3.79
C GLY A 183 -26.97 -0.86 -2.48
N LYS A 184 -28.01 -1.50 -1.89
CA LYS A 184 -27.94 -2.17 -0.58
C LYS A 184 -27.94 -3.67 -0.73
N VAL A 185 -27.30 -4.35 0.22
CA VAL A 185 -27.36 -5.80 0.37
C VAL A 185 -28.25 -6.11 1.57
N PHE A 186 -29.24 -6.97 1.34
CA PHE A 186 -30.16 -7.47 2.35
C PHE A 186 -29.80 -8.90 2.70
N LEU A 187 -29.98 -9.25 3.96
CA LEU A 187 -29.86 -10.60 4.47
C LEU A 187 -31.24 -11.24 4.59
N SER A 188 -31.31 -12.55 4.28
CA SER A 188 -32.48 -13.38 4.51
C SER A 188 -32.04 -14.73 5.08
N ASP A 189 -32.81 -15.26 6.01
CA ASP A 189 -32.63 -16.60 6.58
C ASP A 189 -33.22 -17.70 5.69
N VAL A 190 -33.98 -17.31 4.67
CA VAL A 190 -34.59 -18.22 3.72
C VAL A 190 -34.08 -17.96 2.30
N PRO A 191 -33.96 -19.01 1.47
CA PRO A 191 -33.57 -18.86 0.07
C PRO A 191 -34.53 -17.96 -0.68
N GLN A 192 -34.00 -17.03 -1.48
CA GLN A 192 -34.77 -16.16 -2.36
C GLN A 192 -34.20 -16.21 -3.78
N LYS A 193 -35.10 -16.02 -4.77
CA LYS A 193 -34.70 -16.01 -6.19
C LYS A 193 -33.65 -14.91 -6.43
N GLY A 194 -32.48 -15.28 -6.94
CA GLY A 194 -31.36 -14.35 -7.20
C GLY A 194 -30.48 -14.03 -6.00
N ALA A 195 -30.79 -14.57 -4.82
CA ALA A 195 -29.89 -14.44 -3.66
C ALA A 195 -28.71 -15.43 -3.73
N LYS A 196 -27.58 -15.02 -3.20
CA LYS A 196 -26.38 -15.86 -3.07
C LYS A 196 -26.28 -16.37 -1.64
N SER A 197 -26.03 -17.67 -1.46
CA SER A 197 -25.75 -18.24 -0.13
C SER A 197 -24.43 -17.70 0.41
N ALA A 198 -24.41 -17.36 1.70
CA ALA A 198 -23.24 -17.01 2.45
C ALA A 198 -23.16 -17.89 3.70
N VAL A 199 -22.04 -18.55 3.87
CA VAL A 199 -21.77 -19.40 5.05
C VAL A 199 -20.58 -18.81 5.78
N THR A 200 -20.76 -18.55 7.08
CA THR A 200 -19.72 -18.05 7.96
C THR A 200 -19.57 -19.00 9.15
N ALA A 201 -18.43 -19.63 9.27
CA ALA A 201 -18.07 -20.35 10.49
C ALA A 201 -17.56 -19.35 11.53
N TYR A 202 -17.89 -19.56 12.79
CA TYR A 202 -17.39 -18.72 13.88
C TYR A 202 -17.05 -19.54 15.11
N HIS A 203 -16.11 -19.03 15.91
CA HIS A 203 -15.89 -19.46 17.31
C HIS A 203 -15.62 -18.25 18.17
N ILE A 204 -16.02 -18.33 19.44
CA ILE A 204 -15.79 -17.26 20.42
C ILE A 204 -14.39 -17.42 20.99
N VAL A 205 -13.60 -16.34 20.91
CA VAL A 205 -12.24 -16.30 21.46
C VAL A 205 -12.24 -15.77 22.90
N LYS A 206 -13.11 -14.78 23.17
CA LYS A 206 -13.26 -14.15 24.50
C LYS A 206 -14.70 -13.70 24.70
#